data_7eded34ab1915fedc409ee2a0f43c677
#
_entry.id   7eded34ab1915fedc409ee2a0f43c677
#
_cell.length_a   1.000
_cell.length_b   1.000
_cell.length_c   1.000
_cell.angle_alpha   90.00
_cell.angle_beta   90.00
_cell.angle_gamma   90.00
#
_symmetry.space_group_name_H-M   'P 1'
#
loop_
_entity.id
_entity.type
_entity.pdbx_description
1 polymer ?
#
loop_
_entity_poly.entity_id
_entity_poly.type
_entity_poly.pdbx_seq_one_letter_code
_entity_poly.pdbx_strand_id
1 'polypeptide(L)'
;MRRAASRGVTLIEILIVLAIVGLIAGGVAVVAIPKYAESQKNQAKIDARTIHPVAEKYKVDHPGQCPTVEQLRADKELSAASKITDPWDSPYQIRCQDEDIYIMSYGPDKKEGTPDDIRIPDNAPAGTK
;
A
#
# COMPACT_ATOMS: atom_id res chain seq x y z
N MET A 1 -40.21 -39.49 30.08
CA MET A 1 -39.69 -38.63 28.98
C MET A 1 -39.91 -37.17 29.40
N ARG A 2 -38.81 -36.42 29.73
CA ARG A 2 -38.88 -35.00 30.03
C ARG A 2 -38.83 -34.23 28.71
N ARG A 3 -39.90 -33.55 28.33
CA ARG A 3 -39.90 -32.60 27.21
C ARG A 3 -39.01 -31.41 27.60
N ALA A 4 -37.90 -31.24 26.89
CA ALA A 4 -37.13 -30.03 26.98
C ALA A 4 -37.97 -28.85 26.46
N ALA A 5 -38.28 -27.88 27.33
CA ALA A 5 -38.96 -26.65 26.93
C ALA A 5 -38.01 -25.89 26.02
N SER A 6 -38.33 -25.77 24.75
CA SER A 6 -37.63 -24.86 23.83
C SER A 6 -37.91 -23.42 24.28
N ARG A 7 -36.89 -22.77 24.85
CA ARG A 7 -36.94 -21.31 25.16
C ARG A 7 -36.90 -20.57 23.81
N GLY A 8 -38.02 -19.99 23.44
CA GLY A 8 -38.07 -19.08 22.29
C GLY A 8 -37.40 -17.78 22.65
N VAL A 9 -36.68 -17.19 21.69
CA VAL A 9 -36.08 -15.85 21.80
C VAL A 9 -37.17 -14.81 21.56
N THR A 10 -37.21 -13.76 22.40
CA THR A 10 -38.20 -12.69 22.24
C THR A 10 -37.74 -11.69 21.14
N LEU A 11 -38.70 -11.03 20.47
CA LEU A 11 -38.42 -10.06 19.42
C LEU A 11 -37.61 -8.86 19.95
N ILE A 12 -37.88 -8.45 21.20
CA ILE A 12 -37.14 -7.38 21.85
C ILE A 12 -35.69 -7.76 22.14
N GLU A 13 -35.41 -9.00 22.48
CA GLU A 13 -34.07 -9.51 22.74
C GLU A 13 -33.21 -9.44 21.48
N ILE A 14 -33.73 -9.81 20.33
CA ILE A 14 -33.06 -9.67 19.04
C ILE A 14 -32.84 -8.21 18.68
N LEU A 15 -33.83 -7.33 18.94
CA LEU A 15 -33.71 -5.88 18.70
C LEU A 15 -32.58 -5.26 19.51
N ILE A 16 -32.46 -5.60 20.79
CA ILE A 16 -31.39 -5.09 21.66
C ILE A 16 -30.02 -5.58 21.18
N VAL A 17 -29.89 -6.84 20.82
CA VAL A 17 -28.64 -7.40 20.30
C VAL A 17 -28.22 -6.69 19.01
N LEU A 18 -29.14 -6.51 18.06
CA LEU A 18 -28.85 -5.79 16.82
C LEU A 18 -28.48 -4.32 17.05
N ALA A 19 -29.12 -3.64 18.01
CA ALA A 19 -28.78 -2.27 18.37
C ALA A 19 -27.35 -2.17 18.95
N ILE A 20 -26.96 -3.09 19.82
CA ILE A 20 -25.61 -3.12 20.41
C ILE A 20 -24.57 -3.46 19.34
N VAL A 21 -24.81 -4.46 18.50
CA VAL A 21 -23.90 -4.82 17.40
C VAL A 21 -23.73 -3.65 16.43
N GLY A 22 -24.82 -2.96 16.07
CA GLY A 22 -24.78 -1.80 15.19
C GLY A 22 -23.98 -0.64 15.79
N LEU A 23 -24.10 -0.38 17.08
CA LEU A 23 -23.35 0.67 17.78
C LEU A 23 -21.84 0.36 17.78
N ILE A 24 -21.47 -0.88 18.10
CA ILE A 24 -20.06 -1.30 18.13
C ILE A 24 -19.47 -1.27 16.73
N ALA A 25 -20.17 -1.82 15.73
CA ALA A 25 -19.70 -1.86 14.34
C ALA A 25 -19.49 -0.44 13.77
N GLY A 26 -20.40 0.50 14.07
CA GLY A 26 -20.29 1.90 13.66
C GLY A 26 -19.11 2.61 14.30
N GLY A 27 -18.87 2.38 15.59
CA GLY A 27 -17.75 3.00 16.31
C GLY A 27 -16.37 2.54 15.83
N VAL A 28 -16.22 1.27 15.47
CA VAL A 28 -14.95 0.71 14.98
C VAL A 28 -14.59 1.25 13.59
N ALA A 29 -15.56 1.43 12.71
CA ALA A 29 -15.32 1.89 11.34
C ALA A 29 -14.63 3.26 11.28
N VAL A 30 -15.00 4.19 12.15
CA VAL A 30 -14.46 5.56 12.19
C VAL A 30 -12.95 5.59 12.49
N VAL A 31 -12.45 4.65 13.28
CA VAL A 31 -11.04 4.57 13.67
C VAL A 31 -10.23 3.70 12.73
N ALA A 32 -10.82 2.62 12.19
CA ALA A 32 -10.12 1.64 11.39
C ALA A 32 -9.73 2.15 9.99
N ILE A 33 -10.59 2.93 9.34
CA ILE A 33 -10.37 3.42 7.97
C ILE A 33 -9.11 4.29 7.85
N PRO A 34 -8.89 5.34 8.66
CA PRO A 34 -7.69 6.16 8.55
C PRO A 34 -6.42 5.38 8.90
N LYS A 35 -6.47 4.44 9.84
CA LYS A 35 -5.34 3.56 10.19
C LYS A 35 -4.96 2.63 9.06
N TYR A 36 -5.92 2.11 8.32
CA TYR A 36 -5.68 1.29 7.15
C TYR A 36 -4.98 2.07 6.04
N ALA A 37 -5.45 3.29 5.73
CA ALA A 37 -4.84 4.15 4.72
C ALA A 37 -3.39 4.51 5.08
N GLU A 38 -3.11 4.82 6.35
CA GLU A 38 -1.75 5.07 6.84
C GLU A 38 -0.85 3.83 6.70
N SER A 39 -1.38 2.65 7.02
CA SER A 39 -0.66 1.38 6.88
C SER A 39 -0.27 1.11 5.41
N GLN A 40 -1.16 1.37 4.46
CA GLN A 40 -0.86 1.24 3.03
C GLN A 40 0.25 2.20 2.60
N LYS A 41 0.20 3.47 3.02
CA LYS A 41 1.26 4.46 2.73
C LYS A 41 2.62 4.03 3.30
N ASN A 42 2.64 3.50 4.52
CA ASN A 42 3.86 3.00 5.14
C ASN A 42 4.41 1.77 4.41
N GLN A 43 3.54 0.87 3.97
CA GLN A 43 3.94 -0.30 3.18
C GLN A 43 4.58 0.13 1.85
N ALA A 44 3.96 1.08 1.14
CA ALA A 44 4.50 1.60 -0.10
C ALA A 44 5.90 2.23 0.08
N LYS A 45 6.14 2.93 1.19
CA LYS A 45 7.47 3.48 1.52
C LYS A 45 8.50 2.37 1.77
N ILE A 46 8.13 1.31 2.47
CA ILE A 46 9.01 0.16 2.75
C ILE A 46 9.39 -0.53 1.45
N ASP A 47 8.41 -0.82 0.60
CA ASP A 47 8.64 -1.49 -0.68
C ASP A 47 9.54 -0.63 -1.59
N ALA A 48 9.28 0.67 -1.70
CA ALA A 48 10.10 1.61 -2.47
C ALA A 48 11.55 1.71 -1.95
N ARG A 49 11.75 1.69 -0.61
CA ARG A 49 13.08 1.64 0.01
C ARG A 49 13.83 0.35 -0.28
N THR A 50 13.13 -0.74 -0.50
CA THR A 50 13.72 -2.03 -0.89
C THR A 50 14.16 -2.03 -2.35
N ILE A 51 13.40 -1.36 -3.23
CA ILE A 51 13.71 -1.24 -4.65
C ILE A 51 14.87 -0.28 -4.90
N HIS A 52 14.96 0.81 -4.14
CA HIS A 52 15.91 1.90 -4.37
C HIS A 52 17.37 1.44 -4.49
N PRO A 53 17.97 0.70 -3.52
CA PRO A 53 19.37 0.28 -3.60
C PRO A 53 19.64 -0.69 -4.76
N VAL A 54 18.63 -1.45 -5.17
CA VAL A 54 18.73 -2.35 -6.32
C VAL A 54 18.80 -1.55 -7.61
N ALA A 55 17.99 -0.51 -7.73
CA ALA A 55 18.00 0.40 -8.88
C ALA A 55 19.32 1.21 -8.95
N GLU A 56 19.85 1.65 -7.81
CA GLU A 56 21.17 2.31 -7.73
C GLU A 56 22.29 1.39 -8.22
N LYS A 57 22.32 0.15 -7.72
CA LYS A 57 23.29 -0.84 -8.16
C LYS A 57 23.19 -1.08 -9.68
N TYR A 58 21.98 -1.27 -10.20
CA TYR A 58 21.77 -1.47 -11.62
C TYR A 58 22.31 -0.32 -12.47
N LYS A 59 22.10 0.93 -12.04
CA LYS A 59 22.61 2.12 -12.73
C LYS A 59 24.14 2.18 -12.74
N VAL A 60 24.80 1.73 -11.66
CA VAL A 60 26.26 1.65 -11.59
C VAL A 60 26.78 0.59 -12.56
N ASP A 61 26.12 -0.56 -12.63
CA ASP A 61 26.50 -1.67 -13.50
C ASP A 61 26.17 -1.38 -14.98
N HIS A 62 25.20 -0.49 -15.24
CA HIS A 62 24.74 -0.12 -16.59
C HIS A 62 24.68 1.41 -16.75
N PRO A 63 25.83 2.08 -16.91
CA PRO A 63 25.87 3.55 -17.03
C PRO A 63 24.99 4.07 -18.18
N GLY A 64 24.19 5.09 -17.88
CA GLY A 64 23.30 5.71 -18.87
C GLY A 64 21.95 5.00 -19.08
N GLN A 65 21.69 3.91 -18.38
CA GLN A 65 20.40 3.21 -18.43
C GLN A 65 19.60 3.45 -17.15
N CYS A 66 18.29 3.70 -17.32
CA CYS A 66 17.34 3.79 -16.21
C CYS A 66 16.44 2.56 -16.27
N PRO A 67 16.52 1.66 -15.28
CA PRO A 67 15.73 0.44 -15.30
C PRO A 67 14.26 0.70 -14.96
N THR A 68 13.39 -0.22 -15.35
CA THR A 68 12.05 -0.34 -14.79
C THR A 68 12.01 -1.43 -13.72
N VAL A 69 10.99 -1.44 -12.88
CA VAL A 69 10.85 -2.48 -11.85
C VAL A 69 10.67 -3.87 -12.46
N GLU A 70 10.04 -3.94 -13.64
CA GLU A 70 9.87 -5.17 -14.41
C GLU A 70 11.22 -5.69 -14.94
N GLN A 71 12.10 -4.80 -15.41
CA GLN A 71 13.45 -5.16 -15.85
C GLN A 71 14.28 -5.67 -14.69
N LEU A 72 14.30 -5.00 -13.55
CA LEU A 72 15.02 -5.45 -12.36
C LEU A 72 14.56 -6.84 -11.91
N ARG A 73 13.29 -7.15 -12.06
CA ARG A 73 12.76 -8.50 -11.79
C ARG A 73 13.17 -9.51 -12.84
N ALA A 74 13.09 -9.16 -14.12
CA ALA A 74 13.46 -10.04 -15.23
C ALA A 74 14.95 -10.41 -15.18
N ASP A 75 15.81 -9.46 -14.84
CA ASP A 75 17.26 -9.63 -14.70
C ASP A 75 17.66 -10.30 -13.36
N LYS A 76 16.66 -10.66 -12.54
CA LYS A 76 16.84 -11.28 -11.21
C LYS A 76 17.64 -10.43 -10.21
N GLU A 77 17.77 -9.15 -10.44
CA GLU A 77 18.35 -8.20 -9.50
C GLU A 77 17.37 -7.94 -8.33
N LEU A 78 16.07 -7.93 -8.62
CA LEU A 78 15.03 -7.86 -7.61
C LEU A 78 14.46 -9.25 -7.33
N SER A 79 14.37 -9.61 -6.03
CA SER A 79 13.82 -10.90 -5.63
C SER A 79 12.41 -11.11 -6.19
N ALA A 80 12.09 -12.36 -6.57
CA ALA A 80 10.74 -12.73 -6.99
C ALA A 80 9.68 -12.47 -5.90
N ALA A 81 10.09 -12.46 -4.62
CA ALA A 81 9.22 -12.14 -3.48
C ALA A 81 9.02 -10.62 -3.29
N SER A 82 9.86 -9.78 -3.90
CA SER A 82 9.72 -8.32 -3.80
C SER A 82 8.49 -7.86 -4.57
N LYS A 83 7.73 -6.97 -3.96
CA LYS A 83 6.57 -6.36 -4.62
C LYS A 83 7.05 -5.31 -5.63
N ILE A 84 6.54 -5.38 -6.84
CA ILE A 84 6.76 -4.40 -7.90
C ILE A 84 5.57 -3.47 -8.11
N THR A 85 4.45 -3.77 -7.44
CA THR A 85 3.25 -2.95 -7.40
C THR A 85 3.02 -2.42 -5.99
N ASP A 86 2.51 -1.22 -5.92
CA ASP A 86 2.13 -0.59 -4.66
C ASP A 86 0.83 -1.18 -4.07
N PRO A 87 0.41 -0.80 -2.86
CA PRO A 87 -0.81 -1.30 -2.23
C PRO A 87 -2.11 -0.95 -2.98
N TRP A 88 -2.06 -0.09 -3.99
CA TRP A 88 -3.19 0.29 -4.85
C TRP A 88 -3.12 -0.34 -6.25
N ASP A 89 -2.28 -1.38 -6.41
CA ASP A 89 -2.07 -2.14 -7.66
C ASP A 89 -1.49 -1.33 -8.83
N SER A 90 -0.74 -0.27 -8.53
CA SER A 90 0.02 0.47 -9.53
C SER A 90 1.50 0.06 -9.48
N PRO A 91 2.19 -0.08 -10.62
CA PRO A 91 3.61 -0.40 -10.61
C PRO A 91 4.42 0.77 -10.05
N TYR A 92 5.45 0.47 -9.25
CA TYR A 92 6.41 1.47 -8.83
C TYR A 92 7.14 2.05 -10.04
N GLN A 93 7.33 3.35 -10.07
CA GLN A 93 8.07 4.04 -11.12
C GLN A 93 9.50 4.32 -10.65
N ILE A 94 10.47 4.00 -11.50
CA ILE A 94 11.87 4.39 -11.29
C ILE A 94 12.14 5.59 -12.18
N ARG A 95 12.59 6.66 -11.57
CA ARG A 95 13.00 7.89 -12.25
C ARG A 95 14.47 8.13 -12.03
N CYS A 96 15.21 8.32 -13.10
CA CYS A 96 16.61 8.67 -13.06
C CYS A 96 16.78 10.11 -13.53
N GLN A 97 17.39 10.93 -12.69
CA GLN A 97 17.67 12.32 -12.99
C GLN A 97 19.13 12.57 -12.67
N ASP A 98 19.93 12.82 -13.70
CA ASP A 98 21.39 12.93 -13.60
C ASP A 98 22.00 11.70 -12.90
N GLU A 99 22.59 11.89 -11.73
CA GLU A 99 23.17 10.79 -10.94
C GLU A 99 22.19 10.18 -9.93
N ASP A 100 21.06 10.84 -9.67
CA ASP A 100 20.09 10.43 -8.68
C ASP A 100 19.05 9.44 -9.23
N ILE A 101 18.54 8.60 -8.35
CA ILE A 101 17.44 7.67 -8.63
C ILE A 101 16.34 7.88 -7.61
N TYR A 102 15.12 7.87 -8.10
CA TYR A 102 13.91 8.03 -7.28
C TYR A 102 12.94 6.90 -7.57
N ILE A 103 12.40 6.32 -6.51
CA ILE A 103 11.29 5.36 -6.61
C ILE A 103 10.01 6.08 -6.23
N MET A 104 9.00 5.97 -7.08
CA MET A 104 7.73 6.66 -6.91
C MET A 104 6.56 5.70 -6.91
N SER A 105 5.58 5.96 -6.04
CA SER A 105 4.22 5.45 -6.13
C SER A 105 3.28 6.64 -6.25
N TYR A 106 2.29 6.54 -7.13
CA TYR A 106 1.29 7.60 -7.32
C TYR A 106 0.17 7.59 -6.26
N GLY A 107 0.28 6.68 -5.27
CA GLY A 107 -0.69 6.61 -4.18
C GLY A 107 -2.08 6.15 -4.60
N PRO A 108 -3.08 6.41 -3.75
CA PRO A 108 -4.45 5.91 -3.96
C PRO A 108 -5.18 6.53 -5.15
N ASP A 109 -4.82 7.75 -5.55
CA ASP A 109 -5.46 8.43 -6.68
C ASP A 109 -4.85 8.06 -8.04
N LYS A 110 -3.72 7.33 -8.05
CA LYS A 110 -3.01 6.84 -9.23
C LYS A 110 -2.59 7.94 -10.22
N LYS A 111 -2.42 9.17 -9.72
CA LYS A 111 -2.07 10.34 -10.53
C LYS A 111 -0.72 10.90 -10.09
N GLU A 112 0.15 11.15 -11.07
CA GLU A 112 1.43 11.80 -10.83
C GLU A 112 1.24 13.29 -10.50
N GLY A 113 2.04 13.79 -9.55
CA GLY A 113 2.08 15.20 -9.18
C GLY A 113 1.07 15.60 -8.12
N THR A 114 0.53 14.65 -7.37
CA THR A 114 -0.42 14.92 -6.28
C THR A 114 0.26 14.83 -4.91
N PRO A 115 -0.36 15.38 -3.85
CA PRO A 115 0.15 15.25 -2.48
C PRO A 115 0.18 13.79 -1.96
N ASP A 116 -0.51 12.89 -2.64
CA ASP A 116 -0.55 11.47 -2.29
C ASP A 116 0.63 10.67 -2.85
N ASP A 117 1.46 11.28 -3.69
CA ASP A 117 2.67 10.67 -4.22
C ASP A 117 3.65 10.31 -3.10
N ILE A 118 4.16 9.10 -3.17
CA ILE A 118 5.21 8.59 -2.28
C ILE A 118 6.50 8.54 -3.08
N ARG A 119 7.56 9.14 -2.57
CA ARG A 119 8.86 9.22 -3.23
C ARG A 119 9.95 8.77 -2.27
N ILE A 120 10.89 8.01 -2.77
CA ILE A 120 12.08 7.59 -2.04
C ILE A 120 13.31 7.86 -2.92
N PRO A 121 14.29 8.59 -2.39
CA PRO A 121 14.33 9.28 -1.09
C PRO A 121 13.31 10.43 -0.98
N ASP A 122 12.94 10.79 0.24
CA ASP A 122 11.89 11.78 0.51
C ASP A 122 12.22 13.21 0.00
N ASN A 123 13.49 13.50 -0.31
CA ASN A 123 13.97 14.76 -0.88
C ASN A 123 13.92 14.80 -2.42
N ALA A 124 13.34 13.79 -3.04
CA ALA A 124 13.18 13.75 -4.49
C ALA A 124 12.41 15.00 -4.98
N PRO A 125 12.88 15.69 -6.05
CA PRO A 125 12.17 16.83 -6.59
C PRO A 125 10.75 16.47 -7.00
N ALA A 126 9.80 17.35 -6.71
CA ALA A 126 8.45 17.23 -7.22
C ALA A 126 8.52 17.20 -8.75
N GLY A 127 8.01 16.16 -9.38
CA GLY A 127 8.17 15.84 -10.78
C GLY A 127 8.28 17.07 -11.67
N THR A 128 9.42 17.24 -12.28
CA THR A 128 9.61 18.16 -13.39
C THR A 128 8.91 17.57 -14.61
N LYS A 129 7.99 18.34 -15.18
CA LYS A 129 7.33 18.04 -16.44
C LYS A 129 8.34 17.82 -17.56
#